data_7a611173e4ad17324afb1d12f5c32fc9
#
_entry.id   7a611173e4ad17324afb1d12f5c32fc9
#
_cell.length_a   1.000
_cell.length_b   1.000
_cell.length_c   1.000
_cell.angle_alpha   90.00
_cell.angle_beta   90.00
_cell.angle_gamma   90.00
#
_symmetry.space_group_name_H-M   'P 1'
#
loop_
_entity.id
_entity.type
_entity.pdbx_description
1 polymer ?
#
loop_
_entity_poly.entity_id
_entity_poly.type
_entity_poly.pdbx_seq_one_letter_code
_entity_poly.pdbx_strand_id
1 'polypeptide(L)'
;FRLVVNKKYASEQLLKEFDQKPTMLTGSVSGSVLLQWIPALFAFFFGFSMTAHIMALLFVVICLVLLYVFYHPATAVSSTAPTKDYRQLLRRNYAFLLLAGGTFVLFCILLSTHTILPKDDGLHVGQCTYGDLQMHLGIITSIANQQTFPPYYSISPWDKLCYPFLCDSISSSIYLFGASLRYAYMLPMYFAFFQVITGFYAIADVLFHDRAKSLAAWVLFFYNGGLGFVYFIDWSREGGYKFSDIFTGYYTTPTNLVDRNIRWVNIIADMLLPQRATLFGYAVLFCAIWLLLRAIRNGEKECFLPAGILAGTLPMIHTHSFVAILIL
;
A
#
# COMPACT_ATOMS: atom_id res chain seq x y z
N PHE A 1 17.68 24.71 -32.96
CA PHE A 1 17.97 25.32 -31.64
C PHE A 1 16.68 25.75 -30.92
N ARG A 2 15.71 26.37 -31.59
CA ARG A 2 14.39 26.76 -31.01
C ARG A 2 13.52 25.58 -30.57
N LEU A 3 13.57 24.46 -31.23
CA LEU A 3 12.82 23.22 -30.88
C LEU A 3 13.39 22.52 -29.64
N VAL A 4 14.71 22.60 -29.44
CA VAL A 4 15.39 21.99 -28.26
C VAL A 4 15.15 22.83 -27.02
N VAL A 5 15.20 24.17 -27.14
CA VAL A 5 14.92 25.10 -26.04
C VAL A 5 13.47 25.01 -25.59
N ASN A 6 12.50 24.89 -26.51
CA ASN A 6 11.09 24.71 -26.15
C ASN A 6 10.81 23.35 -25.46
N LYS A 7 11.56 22.30 -25.82
CA LYS A 7 11.43 21.00 -25.14
C LYS A 7 11.97 21.04 -23.71
N LYS A 8 13.06 21.79 -23.47
CA LYS A 8 13.66 21.96 -22.15
C LYS A 8 12.77 22.83 -21.24
N TYR A 9 12.20 23.90 -21.75
CA TYR A 9 11.24 24.74 -21.02
C TYR A 9 9.93 24.01 -20.71
N ALA A 10 9.43 23.21 -21.64
CA ALA A 10 8.25 22.37 -21.40
C ALA A 10 8.51 21.30 -20.37
N SER A 11 9.74 20.75 -20.28
CA SER A 11 10.12 19.77 -19.25
C SER A 11 10.29 20.40 -17.87
N GLU A 12 10.83 21.63 -17.78
CA GLU A 12 10.98 22.34 -16.50
C GLU A 12 9.64 22.83 -15.92
N GLN A 13 8.72 23.29 -16.76
CA GLN A 13 7.34 23.56 -16.33
C GLN A 13 6.60 22.28 -15.93
N LEU A 14 6.86 21.19 -16.63
CA LEU A 14 6.36 19.86 -16.31
C LEU A 14 6.80 19.38 -14.93
N LEU A 15 8.09 19.57 -14.61
CA LEU A 15 8.65 19.21 -13.30
C LEU A 15 8.03 20.04 -12.17
N LYS A 16 7.83 21.35 -12.37
CA LYS A 16 7.19 22.23 -11.37
C LYS A 16 5.71 21.91 -11.12
N GLU A 17 4.96 21.45 -12.13
CA GLU A 17 3.57 21.03 -11.94
C GLU A 17 3.44 19.67 -11.24
N PHE A 18 4.44 18.78 -11.38
CA PHE A 18 4.53 17.54 -10.62
C PHE A 18 4.96 17.76 -9.17
N ASP A 19 5.57 18.88 -8.86
CA ASP A 19 6.14 19.22 -7.55
C ASP A 19 5.11 19.30 -6.40
N GLN A 20 3.81 19.36 -6.71
CA GLN A 20 2.74 19.34 -5.71
C GLN A 20 2.11 17.95 -5.47
N LYS A 21 2.43 16.92 -6.29
CA LYS A 21 1.98 15.54 -6.08
C LYS A 21 2.75 14.78 -4.97
N PRO A 22 4.03 15.14 -4.67
CA PRO A 22 4.79 14.54 -3.57
C PRO A 22 4.07 14.56 -2.24
N THR A 23 3.37 15.64 -1.94
CA THR A 23 2.73 15.84 -0.65
C THR A 23 1.58 14.85 -0.38
N MET A 24 0.82 14.44 -1.40
CA MET A 24 -0.30 13.51 -1.20
C MET A 24 0.18 12.08 -0.95
N LEU A 25 1.11 11.55 -1.74
CA LEU A 25 1.65 10.21 -1.54
C LEU A 25 2.40 10.12 -0.21
N THR A 26 3.36 11.03 0.01
CA THR A 26 4.15 11.06 1.25
C THR A 26 3.27 11.27 2.48
N GLY A 27 2.31 12.20 2.42
CA GLY A 27 1.37 12.45 3.50
C GLY A 27 0.49 11.24 3.80
N SER A 28 -0.03 10.57 2.76
CA SER A 28 -0.84 9.35 2.91
C SER A 28 -0.04 8.21 3.54
N VAL A 29 1.18 7.94 3.04
CA VAL A 29 2.04 6.87 3.57
C VAL A 29 2.52 7.19 4.98
N SER A 30 2.97 8.43 5.24
CA SER A 30 3.37 8.86 6.60
C SER A 30 2.20 8.76 7.58
N GLY A 31 0.99 9.15 7.16
CA GLY A 31 -0.21 8.99 7.98
C GLY A 31 -0.48 7.52 8.32
N SER A 32 -0.38 6.61 7.35
CA SER A 32 -0.54 5.17 7.59
C SER A 32 0.53 4.63 8.54
N VAL A 33 1.77 5.08 8.42
CA VAL A 33 2.88 4.70 9.32
C VAL A 33 2.63 5.22 10.73
N LEU A 34 2.20 6.48 10.88
CA LEU A 34 1.89 7.07 12.18
C LEU A 34 0.74 6.34 12.88
N LEU A 35 -0.30 5.94 12.13
CA LEU A 35 -1.42 5.14 12.66
C LEU A 35 -0.99 3.74 13.12
N GLN A 36 0.09 3.19 12.59
CA GLN A 36 0.66 1.92 13.04
C GLN A 36 1.58 2.11 14.24
N TRP A 37 2.48 3.08 14.19
CA TRP A 37 3.56 3.24 15.18
C TRP A 37 3.14 3.97 16.45
N ILE A 38 2.37 5.06 16.36
CA ILE A 38 2.09 5.89 17.55
C ILE A 38 1.25 5.11 18.58
N PRO A 39 0.12 4.46 18.22
CA PRO A 39 -0.60 3.62 19.18
C PRO A 39 0.26 2.49 19.75
N ALA A 40 1.13 1.89 18.94
CA ALA A 40 2.05 0.84 19.40
C ALA A 40 3.06 1.37 20.45
N LEU A 41 3.59 2.57 20.26
CA LEU A 41 4.50 3.20 21.23
C LEU A 41 3.80 3.45 22.58
N PHE A 42 2.57 3.95 22.57
CA PHE A 42 1.80 4.15 23.80
C PHE A 42 1.37 2.81 24.44
N ALA A 43 1.20 1.77 23.60
CA ALA A 43 0.85 0.45 24.09
C ALA A 43 1.95 -0.21 24.96
N PHE A 44 3.21 0.20 24.85
CA PHE A 44 4.26 -0.24 25.78
C PHE A 44 4.00 0.17 27.22
N PHE A 45 3.30 1.28 27.44
CA PHE A 45 3.01 1.82 28.77
C PHE A 45 1.61 1.45 29.27
N PHE A 46 0.63 1.34 28.36
CA PHE A 46 -0.79 1.20 28.70
C PHE A 46 -1.41 -0.11 28.18
N GLY A 47 -0.58 -1.03 27.63
CA GLY A 47 -1.10 -2.16 26.87
C GLY A 47 -1.77 -1.71 25.58
N PHE A 48 -2.18 -2.63 24.73
CA PHE A 48 -2.91 -2.31 23.50
C PHE A 48 -4.38 -2.05 23.82
N SER A 49 -4.66 -0.90 24.41
CA SER A 49 -5.94 -0.54 25.03
C SER A 49 -6.52 0.76 24.47
N MET A 50 -7.76 1.04 24.80
CA MET A 50 -8.41 2.31 24.46
C MET A 50 -7.63 3.51 25.04
N THR A 51 -7.06 3.37 26.23
CA THR A 51 -6.22 4.40 26.87
C THR A 51 -4.98 4.71 26.01
N ALA A 52 -4.28 3.69 25.52
CA ALA A 52 -3.13 3.89 24.64
C ALA A 52 -3.50 4.67 23.37
N HIS A 53 -4.65 4.37 22.78
CA HIS A 53 -5.14 5.07 21.57
C HIS A 53 -5.56 6.51 21.85
N ILE A 54 -6.20 6.78 22.97
CA ILE A 54 -6.54 8.16 23.38
C ILE A 54 -5.26 8.96 23.60
N MET A 55 -4.27 8.41 24.30
CA MET A 55 -2.98 9.07 24.52
C MET A 55 -2.22 9.29 23.21
N ALA A 56 -2.25 8.33 22.29
CA ALA A 56 -1.68 8.46 20.95
C ALA A 56 -2.36 9.61 20.16
N LEU A 57 -3.69 9.70 20.20
CA LEU A 57 -4.43 10.78 19.55
C LEU A 57 -4.09 12.14 20.15
N LEU A 58 -4.09 12.26 21.48
CA LEU A 58 -3.71 13.49 22.17
C LEU A 58 -2.29 13.93 21.81
N PHE A 59 -1.33 12.99 21.77
CA PHE A 59 0.02 13.27 21.35
C PHE A 59 0.08 13.83 19.92
N VAL A 60 -0.61 13.20 18.96
CA VAL A 60 -0.68 13.68 17.58
C VAL A 60 -1.28 15.08 17.49
N VAL A 61 -2.39 15.32 18.20
CA VAL A 61 -3.04 16.64 18.25
C VAL A 61 -2.10 17.70 18.82
N ILE A 62 -1.41 17.39 19.93
CA ILE A 62 -0.40 18.31 20.52
C ILE A 62 0.71 18.62 19.51
N CYS A 63 1.27 17.59 18.83
CA CYS A 63 2.28 17.80 17.81
C CYS A 63 1.78 18.69 16.67
N LEU A 64 0.56 18.48 16.19
CA LEU A 64 -0.03 19.32 15.14
C LEU A 64 -0.25 20.76 15.59
N VAL A 65 -0.71 20.97 16.83
CA VAL A 65 -0.87 22.32 17.41
C VAL A 65 0.49 23.01 17.54
N LEU A 66 1.50 22.31 18.05
CA LEU A 66 2.86 22.86 18.15
C LEU A 66 3.43 23.21 16.77
N LEU A 67 3.25 22.33 15.79
CA LEU A 67 3.65 22.64 14.41
C LEU A 67 2.91 23.86 13.87
N TYR A 68 1.61 23.98 14.11
CA TYR A 68 0.82 25.13 13.68
C TYR A 68 1.26 26.44 14.36
N VAL A 69 1.58 26.39 15.66
CA VAL A 69 1.99 27.59 16.43
C VAL A 69 3.42 28.03 16.10
N PHE A 70 4.35 27.08 16.00
CA PHE A 70 5.78 27.40 15.87
C PHE A 70 6.29 27.35 14.43
N TYR A 71 5.65 26.60 13.56
CA TYR A 71 6.01 26.54 12.16
C TYR A 71 5.16 27.51 11.36
N HIS A 72 5.66 28.75 11.25
CA HIS A 72 5.16 29.68 10.24
C HIS A 72 5.95 29.40 8.96
N PRO A 73 5.36 28.71 7.94
CA PRO A 73 6.00 28.70 6.64
C PRO A 73 6.22 30.17 6.26
N ALA A 74 7.48 30.55 6.00
CA ALA A 74 7.80 31.89 5.47
C ALA A 74 6.72 32.17 4.43
N THR A 75 5.95 33.24 4.66
CA THR A 75 4.76 33.56 3.86
C THR A 75 5.12 33.36 2.42
N ALA A 76 4.58 32.31 1.84
CA ALA A 76 4.83 32.00 0.45
C ALA A 76 4.57 33.28 -0.29
N VAL A 77 5.62 33.79 -0.93
CA VAL A 77 5.50 34.87 -1.88
C VAL A 77 4.18 34.65 -2.56
N SER A 78 3.29 35.63 -2.49
CA SER A 78 2.02 35.67 -3.17
C SER A 78 2.26 35.43 -4.66
N SER A 79 2.58 34.20 -4.98
CA SER A 79 2.44 33.73 -6.32
C SER A 79 0.92 33.67 -6.49
N THR A 80 0.39 34.49 -7.35
CA THR A 80 -0.84 34.23 -8.05
C THR A 80 -0.68 32.85 -8.65
N ALA A 81 -0.94 31.83 -7.85
CA ALA A 81 -0.88 30.44 -8.30
C ALA A 81 -1.85 30.37 -9.50
N PRO A 82 -1.37 30.05 -10.69
CA PRO A 82 -2.25 29.95 -11.83
C PRO A 82 -3.38 29.02 -11.41
N THR A 83 -4.63 29.46 -11.57
CA THR A 83 -5.80 28.67 -11.25
C THR A 83 -5.62 27.31 -11.90
N LYS A 84 -5.42 26.28 -11.06
CA LYS A 84 -5.13 24.92 -11.57
C LYS A 84 -6.31 24.53 -12.46
N ASP A 85 -6.08 24.43 -13.74
CA ASP A 85 -7.06 23.85 -14.64
C ASP A 85 -7.14 22.34 -14.39
N TYR A 86 -7.99 21.97 -13.42
CA TYR A 86 -8.25 20.57 -13.07
C TYR A 86 -8.69 19.74 -14.27
N ARG A 87 -9.35 20.36 -15.27
CA ARG A 87 -9.75 19.68 -16.51
C ARG A 87 -8.53 19.31 -17.35
N GLN A 88 -7.57 20.22 -17.46
CA GLN A 88 -6.31 19.94 -18.15
C GLN A 88 -5.51 18.87 -17.43
N LEU A 89 -5.43 18.93 -16.10
CA LEU A 89 -4.75 17.91 -15.28
C LEU A 89 -5.38 16.52 -15.44
N LEU A 90 -6.70 16.42 -15.40
CA LEU A 90 -7.44 15.19 -15.63
C LEU A 90 -7.23 14.66 -17.06
N ARG A 91 -7.39 15.50 -18.07
CA ARG A 91 -7.14 15.12 -19.46
C ARG A 91 -5.71 14.64 -19.69
N ARG A 92 -4.78 15.22 -19.01
CA ARG A 92 -3.37 14.87 -19.12
C ARG A 92 -3.03 13.53 -18.49
N ASN A 93 -3.71 13.13 -17.41
CA ASN A 93 -3.44 11.91 -16.66
C ASN A 93 -4.54 10.85 -16.83
N TYR A 94 -5.48 11.02 -17.77
CA TYR A 94 -6.67 10.18 -17.88
C TYR A 94 -6.35 8.68 -18.01
N ALA A 95 -5.33 8.34 -18.81
CA ALA A 95 -4.95 6.95 -19.02
C ALA A 95 -4.47 6.28 -17.71
N PHE A 96 -3.62 6.97 -16.94
CA PHE A 96 -3.22 6.49 -15.63
C PHE A 96 -4.41 6.40 -14.66
N LEU A 97 -5.27 7.42 -14.63
CA LEU A 97 -6.42 7.44 -13.73
C LEU A 97 -7.42 6.33 -14.06
N LEU A 98 -7.66 6.03 -15.34
CA LEU A 98 -8.53 4.93 -15.77
C LEU A 98 -7.93 3.58 -15.40
N LEU A 99 -6.65 3.35 -15.70
CA LEU A 99 -5.98 2.09 -15.39
C LEU A 99 -5.84 1.89 -13.89
N ALA A 100 -5.36 2.90 -13.15
CA ALA A 100 -5.22 2.81 -11.70
C ALA A 100 -6.58 2.67 -11.01
N GLY A 101 -7.59 3.40 -11.44
CA GLY A 101 -8.96 3.29 -10.93
C GLY A 101 -9.57 1.92 -11.21
N GLY A 102 -9.45 1.42 -12.45
CA GLY A 102 -9.92 0.08 -12.83
C GLY A 102 -9.20 -1.03 -12.02
N THR A 103 -7.88 -0.91 -11.86
CA THR A 103 -7.09 -1.86 -11.05
C THR A 103 -7.46 -1.79 -9.57
N PHE A 104 -7.72 -0.60 -9.05
CA PHE A 104 -8.19 -0.43 -7.68
C PHE A 104 -9.56 -1.08 -7.47
N VAL A 105 -10.50 -0.88 -8.39
CA VAL A 105 -11.82 -1.52 -8.36
C VAL A 105 -11.68 -3.04 -8.44
N LEU A 106 -10.84 -3.55 -9.34
CA LEU A 106 -10.54 -4.98 -9.43
C LEU A 106 -10.01 -5.52 -8.10
N PHE A 107 -9.05 -4.85 -7.48
CA PHE A 107 -8.53 -5.26 -6.17
C PHE A 107 -9.62 -5.25 -5.10
N CYS A 108 -10.48 -4.24 -5.08
CA CYS A 108 -11.61 -4.17 -4.14
C CYS A 108 -12.58 -5.37 -4.33
N ILE A 109 -12.88 -5.72 -5.57
CA ILE A 109 -13.71 -6.90 -5.88
C ILE A 109 -13.02 -8.18 -5.41
N LEU A 110 -11.76 -8.39 -5.78
CA LEU A 110 -11.00 -9.58 -5.38
C LEU A 110 -10.87 -9.67 -3.87
N LEU A 111 -10.50 -8.59 -3.18
CA LEU A 111 -10.39 -8.59 -1.72
C LEU A 111 -11.73 -8.92 -1.05
N SER A 112 -12.83 -8.37 -1.53
CA SER A 112 -14.16 -8.61 -0.95
C SER A 112 -14.70 -10.01 -1.20
N THR A 113 -14.29 -10.67 -2.26
CA THR A 113 -14.74 -12.01 -2.64
C THR A 113 -13.79 -13.13 -2.18
N HIS A 114 -12.52 -12.80 -1.88
CA HIS A 114 -11.49 -13.78 -1.51
C HIS A 114 -11.10 -13.75 -0.03
N THR A 115 -11.58 -12.76 0.74
CA THR A 115 -11.24 -12.67 2.18
C THR A 115 -12.50 -12.55 3.03
N ILE A 116 -12.61 -13.38 4.06
CA ILE A 116 -13.67 -13.32 5.11
C ILE A 116 -15.05 -13.11 4.47
N LEU A 117 -15.40 -13.93 3.48
CA LEU A 117 -16.70 -13.86 2.83
C LEU A 117 -17.76 -14.56 3.69
N PRO A 118 -18.75 -13.84 4.24
CA PRO A 118 -19.82 -14.48 5.00
C PRO A 118 -20.73 -15.30 4.06
N LYS A 119 -21.02 -16.54 4.44
CA LYS A 119 -22.01 -17.43 3.84
C LYS A 119 -22.85 -18.06 4.94
N ASP A 120 -23.89 -18.76 4.57
CA ASP A 120 -24.84 -19.37 5.51
C ASP A 120 -24.17 -20.40 6.46
N ASP A 121 -23.13 -21.07 5.99
CA ASP A 121 -22.37 -22.09 6.71
C ASP A 121 -21.11 -21.56 7.41
N GLY A 122 -20.78 -20.26 7.29
CA GLY A 122 -19.63 -19.65 7.95
C GLY A 122 -18.88 -18.61 7.15
N LEU A 123 -17.61 -18.39 7.52
CA LEU A 123 -16.72 -17.46 6.85
C LEU A 123 -15.83 -18.20 5.85
N HIS A 124 -15.91 -17.80 4.60
CA HIS A 124 -15.17 -18.41 3.50
C HIS A 124 -13.98 -17.57 3.06
N VAL A 125 -12.95 -18.23 2.57
CA VAL A 125 -11.72 -17.63 2.02
C VAL A 125 -11.56 -18.09 0.58
N GLY A 126 -11.17 -17.19 -0.29
CA GLY A 126 -10.80 -17.52 -1.66
C GLY A 126 -9.44 -18.20 -1.73
N GLN A 127 -9.17 -18.84 -2.87
CA GLN A 127 -8.06 -19.77 -3.05
C GLN A 127 -6.69 -19.17 -2.80
N CYS A 128 -6.41 -17.95 -3.26
CA CYS A 128 -5.09 -17.34 -3.11
C CYS A 128 -4.82 -16.79 -1.70
N THR A 129 -5.85 -16.66 -0.85
CA THR A 129 -5.73 -16.04 0.48
C THR A 129 -5.72 -17.03 1.65
N TYR A 130 -6.00 -18.31 1.41
CA TYR A 130 -6.13 -19.32 2.47
C TYR A 130 -4.85 -19.53 3.29
N GLY A 131 -3.67 -19.29 2.73
CA GLY A 131 -2.38 -19.57 3.39
C GLY A 131 -2.11 -18.66 4.59
N ASP A 132 -2.13 -17.36 4.38
CA ASP A 132 -1.67 -16.37 5.36
C ASP A 132 -2.82 -15.69 6.13
N LEU A 133 -4.04 -15.73 5.61
CA LEU A 133 -5.15 -14.98 6.18
C LEU A 133 -5.43 -15.33 7.64
N GLN A 134 -5.47 -16.61 7.99
CA GLN A 134 -5.75 -17.06 9.35
C GLN A 134 -4.67 -16.59 10.34
N MET A 135 -3.40 -16.55 9.92
CA MET A 135 -2.31 -16.04 10.74
C MET A 135 -2.54 -14.54 11.03
N HIS A 136 -2.82 -13.73 10.01
CA HIS A 136 -3.09 -12.30 10.18
C HIS A 136 -4.34 -12.04 11.04
N LEU A 137 -5.41 -12.81 10.84
CA LEU A 137 -6.63 -12.69 11.68
C LEU A 137 -6.34 -13.06 13.14
N GLY A 138 -5.55 -14.12 13.36
CA GLY A 138 -5.10 -14.52 14.68
C GLY A 138 -4.28 -13.42 15.35
N ILE A 139 -3.33 -12.78 14.64
CA ILE A 139 -2.54 -11.66 15.16
C ILE A 139 -3.44 -10.45 15.48
N ILE A 140 -4.32 -10.05 14.56
CA ILE A 140 -5.23 -8.91 14.73
C ILE A 140 -6.10 -9.08 15.98
N THR A 141 -6.76 -10.22 16.11
CA THR A 141 -7.66 -10.49 17.24
C THR A 141 -6.91 -10.68 18.54
N SER A 142 -5.73 -11.31 18.49
CA SER A 142 -4.87 -11.51 19.66
C SER A 142 -4.38 -10.20 20.24
N ILE A 143 -3.85 -9.28 19.42
CA ILE A 143 -3.40 -7.97 19.86
C ILE A 143 -4.56 -7.19 20.53
N ALA A 144 -5.74 -7.18 19.91
CA ALA A 144 -6.88 -6.42 20.42
C ALA A 144 -7.46 -7.03 21.72
N ASN A 145 -7.50 -8.37 21.83
CA ASN A 145 -8.15 -9.05 22.96
C ASN A 145 -7.23 -9.23 24.16
N GLN A 146 -5.92 -9.50 23.95
CA GLN A 146 -4.96 -9.65 25.04
C GLN A 146 -4.67 -8.32 25.76
N GLN A 147 -4.76 -7.21 25.03
CA GLN A 147 -4.44 -5.87 25.53
C GLN A 147 -3.05 -5.74 26.17
N THR A 148 -2.12 -6.66 25.84
CA THR A 148 -0.72 -6.64 26.25
C THR A 148 0.17 -6.14 25.12
N PHE A 149 1.33 -5.56 25.49
CA PHE A 149 2.29 -5.12 24.49
C PHE A 149 3.73 -5.23 25.05
N PRO A 150 4.72 -5.80 24.34
CA PRO A 150 4.57 -6.48 23.02
C PRO A 150 3.58 -7.64 23.06
N PRO A 151 2.85 -7.89 21.96
CA PRO A 151 1.82 -8.91 21.96
C PRO A 151 2.42 -10.34 22.08
N TYR A 152 1.62 -11.24 22.61
CA TYR A 152 1.94 -12.67 22.57
C TYR A 152 1.46 -13.29 21.26
N TYR A 153 2.13 -14.38 20.87
CA TYR A 153 1.77 -15.09 19.65
C TYR A 153 0.44 -15.83 19.82
N SER A 154 -0.45 -15.69 18.84
CA SER A 154 -1.82 -16.26 18.92
C SER A 154 -1.85 -17.79 19.03
N ILE A 155 -0.85 -18.49 18.49
CA ILE A 155 -0.76 -19.95 18.47
C ILE A 155 0.03 -20.46 19.71
N SER A 156 0.98 -19.67 20.20
CA SER A 156 1.78 -19.99 21.39
C SER A 156 1.69 -18.85 22.39
N PRO A 157 0.72 -18.89 23.33
CA PRO A 157 0.44 -17.75 24.22
C PRO A 157 1.56 -17.47 25.26
N TRP A 158 2.57 -18.32 25.32
CA TRP A 158 3.74 -18.15 26.20
C TRP A 158 4.87 -17.37 25.51
N ASP A 159 4.86 -17.29 24.18
CA ASP A 159 5.90 -16.67 23.40
C ASP A 159 5.50 -15.28 22.93
N LYS A 160 6.45 -14.34 22.96
CA LYS A 160 6.27 -13.04 22.35
C LYS A 160 6.19 -13.16 20.83
N LEU A 161 5.36 -12.34 20.21
CA LEU A 161 5.22 -12.32 18.76
C LEU A 161 6.51 -11.81 18.11
N CYS A 162 7.19 -12.68 17.38
CA CYS A 162 8.43 -12.39 16.65
C CYS A 162 8.18 -12.18 15.14
N TYR A 163 7.01 -11.75 14.76
CA TYR A 163 6.62 -11.44 13.37
C TYR A 163 6.43 -9.92 13.19
N PRO A 164 6.74 -9.33 12.03
CA PRO A 164 6.43 -7.93 11.76
C PRO A 164 4.91 -7.71 11.77
N PHE A 165 4.38 -7.15 12.86
CA PHE A 165 2.94 -7.12 13.13
C PHE A 165 2.30 -5.73 13.02
N LEU A 166 3.06 -4.68 12.72
CA LEU A 166 2.48 -3.35 12.67
C LEU A 166 1.45 -3.17 11.55
N CYS A 167 1.58 -3.92 10.45
CA CYS A 167 0.54 -3.96 9.42
C CYS A 167 -0.79 -4.52 9.97
N ASP A 168 -0.74 -5.38 11.00
CA ASP A 168 -1.91 -5.96 11.65
C ASP A 168 -2.42 -5.08 12.79
N SER A 169 -1.54 -4.34 13.49
CA SER A 169 -1.90 -3.46 14.59
C SER A 169 -2.92 -2.39 14.21
N ILE A 170 -2.84 -1.84 13.00
CA ILE A 170 -3.85 -0.87 12.52
C ILE A 170 -5.24 -1.51 12.42
N SER A 171 -5.33 -2.78 12.02
CA SER A 171 -6.60 -3.52 12.02
C SER A 171 -7.04 -3.89 13.42
N SER A 172 -6.09 -4.21 14.31
CA SER A 172 -6.38 -4.43 15.73
C SER A 172 -6.97 -3.18 16.38
N SER A 173 -6.47 -1.99 16.02
CA SER A 173 -7.04 -0.71 16.48
C SER A 173 -8.49 -0.54 16.02
N ILE A 174 -8.76 -0.76 14.72
CA ILE A 174 -10.11 -0.64 14.15
C ILE A 174 -11.06 -1.68 14.77
N TYR A 175 -10.59 -2.91 15.01
CA TYR A 175 -11.34 -3.96 15.68
C TYR A 175 -11.61 -3.63 17.15
N LEU A 176 -10.63 -3.10 17.88
CA LEU A 176 -10.76 -2.63 19.26
C LEU A 176 -11.84 -1.52 19.39
N PHE A 177 -11.97 -0.66 18.37
CA PHE A 177 -13.01 0.36 18.30
C PHE A 177 -14.40 -0.18 17.92
N GLY A 178 -14.57 -1.51 17.79
CA GLY A 178 -15.87 -2.16 17.62
C GLY A 178 -16.26 -2.41 16.15
N ALA A 179 -15.35 -2.20 15.18
CA ALA A 179 -15.61 -2.60 13.81
C ALA A 179 -15.62 -4.14 13.68
N SER A 180 -16.42 -4.69 12.75
CA SER A 180 -16.34 -6.12 12.47
C SER A 180 -14.95 -6.50 11.97
N LEU A 181 -14.51 -7.74 12.23
CA LEU A 181 -13.21 -8.25 11.83
C LEU A 181 -12.98 -8.11 10.31
N ARG A 182 -14.03 -8.31 9.52
CA ARG A 182 -13.98 -8.14 8.07
C ARG A 182 -13.59 -6.70 7.67
N TYR A 183 -14.30 -5.70 8.19
CA TYR A 183 -13.98 -4.30 7.88
C TYR A 183 -12.65 -3.87 8.46
N ALA A 184 -12.32 -4.30 9.66
CA ALA A 184 -11.03 -4.02 10.29
C ALA A 184 -9.86 -4.56 9.46
N TYR A 185 -10.03 -5.73 8.81
CA TYR A 185 -9.04 -6.31 7.92
C TYR A 185 -8.96 -5.56 6.58
N MET A 186 -10.10 -5.32 5.92
CA MET A 186 -10.15 -4.87 4.52
C MET A 186 -9.83 -3.37 4.36
N LEU A 187 -10.36 -2.51 5.23
CA LEU A 187 -10.22 -1.06 5.06
C LEU A 187 -8.77 -0.58 4.95
N PRO A 188 -7.85 -0.99 5.83
CA PRO A 188 -6.44 -0.58 5.70
C PRO A 188 -5.77 -1.13 4.43
N MET A 189 -6.18 -2.32 3.94
CA MET A 189 -5.64 -2.89 2.71
C MET A 189 -6.04 -2.08 1.47
N TYR A 190 -7.24 -1.53 1.40
CA TYR A 190 -7.62 -0.62 0.32
C TYR A 190 -6.71 0.61 0.26
N PHE A 191 -6.45 1.21 1.42
CA PHE A 191 -5.53 2.35 1.51
C PHE A 191 -4.10 1.99 1.10
N ALA A 192 -3.58 0.87 1.60
CA ALA A 192 -2.24 0.41 1.26
C ALA A 192 -2.12 0.10 -0.24
N PHE A 193 -3.13 -0.53 -0.85
CA PHE A 193 -3.12 -0.80 -2.29
C PHE A 193 -3.13 0.48 -3.13
N PHE A 194 -3.93 1.46 -2.73
CA PHE A 194 -3.90 2.77 -3.39
C PHE A 194 -2.51 3.42 -3.33
N GLN A 195 -1.82 3.32 -2.19
CA GLN A 195 -0.45 3.81 -2.02
C GLN A 195 0.55 3.03 -2.89
N VAL A 196 0.39 1.71 -3.02
CA VAL A 196 1.26 0.88 -3.87
C VAL A 196 1.12 1.25 -5.35
N ILE A 197 -0.10 1.35 -5.88
CA ILE A 197 -0.32 1.67 -7.30
C ILE A 197 0.14 3.08 -7.66
N THR A 198 -0.05 4.04 -6.76
CA THR A 198 0.40 5.43 -6.96
C THR A 198 1.91 5.57 -6.74
N GLY A 199 2.47 4.87 -5.75
CA GLY A 199 3.89 4.87 -5.43
C GLY A 199 4.74 4.27 -6.55
N PHE A 200 4.33 3.15 -7.12
CA PHE A 200 5.03 2.56 -8.26
C PHE A 200 5.03 3.46 -9.49
N TYR A 201 3.89 4.09 -9.78
CA TYR A 201 3.83 5.05 -10.89
C TYR A 201 4.74 6.24 -10.66
N ALA A 202 4.81 6.75 -9.43
CA ALA A 202 5.70 7.86 -9.06
C ALA A 202 7.19 7.49 -9.25
N ILE A 203 7.60 6.26 -8.91
CA ILE A 203 8.95 5.74 -9.19
C ILE A 203 9.21 5.70 -10.69
N ALA A 204 8.31 5.11 -11.46
CA ALA A 204 8.45 4.99 -12.91
C ALA A 204 8.56 6.37 -13.59
N ASP A 205 7.77 7.34 -13.13
CA ASP A 205 7.79 8.70 -13.66
C ASP A 205 9.14 9.41 -13.43
N VAL A 206 9.74 9.26 -12.25
CA VAL A 206 11.08 9.80 -11.96
C VAL A 206 12.17 9.07 -12.75
N LEU A 207 12.00 7.77 -13.01
CA LEU A 207 12.99 7.00 -13.75
C LEU A 207 12.98 7.30 -15.25
N PHE A 208 11.82 7.39 -15.84
CA PHE A 208 11.69 7.47 -17.30
C PHE A 208 11.46 8.88 -17.83
N HIS A 209 10.92 9.80 -17.02
CA HIS A 209 10.50 11.14 -17.45
C HIS A 209 9.63 11.13 -18.73
N ASP A 210 8.95 10.00 -18.96
CA ASP A 210 8.12 9.74 -20.12
C ASP A 210 6.88 8.95 -19.69
N ARG A 211 5.70 9.52 -19.93
CA ARG A 211 4.44 8.95 -19.46
C ARG A 211 4.10 7.61 -20.07
N ALA A 212 4.38 7.44 -21.36
CA ALA A 212 4.07 6.19 -22.05
C ALA A 212 4.93 5.06 -21.48
N LYS A 213 6.22 5.34 -21.23
CA LYS A 213 7.14 4.37 -20.60
C LYS A 213 6.76 4.11 -19.14
N SER A 214 6.42 5.14 -18.38
CA SER A 214 5.98 4.99 -16.98
C SER A 214 4.71 4.15 -16.89
N LEU A 215 3.75 4.40 -17.80
CA LEU A 215 2.51 3.65 -17.87
C LEU A 215 2.75 2.20 -18.32
N ALA A 216 3.60 1.98 -19.31
CA ALA A 216 3.98 0.64 -19.75
C ALA A 216 4.66 -0.16 -18.63
N ALA A 217 5.60 0.46 -17.91
CA ALA A 217 6.24 -0.18 -16.75
C ALA A 217 5.23 -0.52 -15.66
N TRP A 218 4.28 0.38 -15.40
CA TRP A 218 3.20 0.16 -14.44
C TRP A 218 2.29 -1.01 -14.85
N VAL A 219 1.87 -1.06 -16.12
CA VAL A 219 1.06 -2.17 -16.65
C VAL A 219 1.83 -3.47 -16.58
N LEU A 220 3.09 -3.50 -16.99
CA LEU A 220 3.93 -4.68 -16.93
C LEU A 220 4.13 -5.18 -15.49
N PHE A 221 4.23 -4.29 -14.50
CA PHE A 221 4.37 -4.68 -13.11
C PHE A 221 3.09 -5.29 -12.53
N PHE A 222 1.94 -4.65 -12.71
CA PHE A 222 0.69 -5.10 -12.10
C PHE A 222 -0.03 -6.21 -12.87
N TYR A 223 0.16 -6.29 -14.18
CA TYR A 223 -0.51 -7.26 -15.05
C TYR A 223 0.46 -8.31 -15.62
N ASN A 224 1.62 -8.47 -14.99
CA ASN A 224 2.47 -9.61 -15.30
C ASN A 224 1.81 -10.92 -14.86
N GLY A 225 2.30 -12.04 -15.38
CA GLY A 225 1.85 -13.37 -15.03
C GLY A 225 2.37 -14.39 -16.01
N GLY A 226 2.31 -15.66 -15.62
CA GLY A 226 2.66 -16.75 -16.52
C GLY A 226 1.56 -17.00 -17.57
N LEU A 227 1.87 -17.84 -18.55
CA LEU A 227 0.93 -18.23 -19.60
C LEU A 227 -0.16 -19.21 -19.14
N GLY A 228 -0.27 -19.42 -17.83
CA GLY A 228 -1.25 -20.32 -17.23
C GLY A 228 -2.71 -19.98 -17.53
N PHE A 229 -3.00 -18.73 -17.90
CA PHE A 229 -4.36 -18.33 -18.31
C PHE A 229 -4.88 -19.13 -19.52
N VAL A 230 -3.99 -19.69 -20.34
CA VAL A 230 -4.37 -20.58 -21.47
C VAL A 230 -5.05 -21.81 -20.95
N TYR A 231 -4.51 -22.45 -19.90
CA TYR A 231 -5.13 -23.61 -19.26
C TYR A 231 -6.47 -23.28 -18.61
N PHE A 232 -6.61 -22.09 -18.01
CA PHE A 232 -7.89 -21.65 -17.48
C PHE A 232 -8.97 -21.51 -18.56
N ILE A 233 -8.58 -21.00 -19.73
CA ILE A 233 -9.48 -20.90 -20.90
C ILE A 233 -9.89 -22.29 -21.38
N ASP A 234 -8.95 -23.23 -21.46
CA ASP A 234 -9.25 -24.61 -21.88
C ASP A 234 -10.18 -25.28 -20.88
N TRP A 235 -9.91 -25.20 -19.58
CA TRP A 235 -10.80 -25.72 -18.54
C TRP A 235 -12.19 -25.10 -18.55
N SER A 236 -12.28 -23.80 -18.87
CA SER A 236 -13.56 -23.12 -19.02
C SER A 236 -14.36 -23.65 -20.22
N ARG A 237 -13.68 -23.96 -21.34
CA ARG A 237 -14.29 -24.56 -22.53
C ARG A 237 -14.76 -25.99 -22.26
N GLU A 238 -14.03 -26.75 -21.46
CA GLU A 238 -14.36 -28.12 -21.04
C GLU A 238 -15.46 -28.17 -19.95
N GLY A 239 -15.97 -27.00 -19.52
CA GLY A 239 -17.04 -26.92 -18.51
C GLY A 239 -16.59 -27.04 -17.06
N GLY A 240 -15.27 -27.04 -16.81
CA GLY A 240 -14.70 -27.12 -15.46
C GLY A 240 -14.83 -25.84 -14.63
N TYR A 241 -14.57 -24.70 -15.27
CA TYR A 241 -14.67 -23.37 -14.63
C TYR A 241 -15.40 -22.38 -15.53
N LYS A 242 -16.19 -21.50 -14.92
CA LYS A 242 -16.75 -20.32 -15.61
C LYS A 242 -15.81 -19.14 -15.42
N PHE A 243 -15.73 -18.28 -16.42
CA PHE A 243 -14.91 -17.06 -16.31
C PHE A 243 -15.29 -16.18 -15.11
N SER A 244 -16.57 -16.22 -14.70
CA SER A 244 -17.07 -15.56 -13.49
C SER A 244 -16.49 -16.08 -12.19
N ASP A 245 -15.93 -17.30 -12.18
CA ASP A 245 -15.43 -17.94 -10.95
C ASP A 245 -14.22 -17.24 -10.39
N ILE A 246 -13.48 -16.50 -11.25
CA ILE A 246 -12.42 -15.57 -10.80
C ILE A 246 -12.94 -14.55 -9.77
N PHE A 247 -14.20 -14.16 -9.87
CA PHE A 247 -14.84 -13.20 -8.96
C PHE A 247 -15.56 -13.87 -7.79
N THR A 248 -15.69 -15.19 -7.78
CA THR A 248 -16.40 -15.94 -6.73
C THR A 248 -15.48 -16.61 -5.71
N GLY A 249 -14.17 -16.59 -5.96
CA GLY A 249 -13.17 -17.04 -5.00
C GLY A 249 -12.71 -18.49 -5.10
N TYR A 250 -13.30 -19.31 -5.96
CA TYR A 250 -12.94 -20.74 -6.12
C TYR A 250 -12.56 -21.07 -7.55
N TYR A 251 -11.27 -21.09 -7.82
CA TYR A 251 -10.67 -21.49 -9.09
C TYR A 251 -9.21 -21.87 -8.88
N THR A 252 -8.63 -22.65 -9.77
CA THR A 252 -7.18 -22.89 -9.78
C THR A 252 -6.47 -21.64 -10.30
N THR A 253 -5.51 -21.12 -9.55
CA THR A 253 -4.75 -19.92 -9.95
C THR A 253 -3.96 -20.20 -11.22
N PRO A 254 -4.31 -19.63 -12.37
CA PRO A 254 -3.71 -20.02 -13.64
C PRO A 254 -2.26 -19.55 -13.81
N THR A 255 -1.82 -18.60 -12.99
CA THR A 255 -0.43 -18.09 -13.02
C THR A 255 0.54 -18.97 -12.23
N ASN A 256 0.05 -19.87 -11.37
CA ASN A 256 0.85 -20.78 -10.56
C ASN A 256 0.35 -22.21 -10.67
N LEU A 257 0.61 -22.87 -11.81
CA LEU A 257 0.27 -24.25 -12.10
C LEU A 257 1.52 -25.12 -11.98
N VAL A 258 1.80 -25.61 -10.78
CA VAL A 258 3.00 -26.38 -10.44
C VAL A 258 3.10 -27.65 -11.29
N ASP A 259 2.01 -28.35 -11.49
CA ASP A 259 1.93 -29.61 -12.30
C ASP A 259 2.25 -29.39 -13.78
N ARG A 260 2.15 -28.16 -14.25
CA ARG A 260 2.50 -27.73 -15.61
C ARG A 260 3.82 -26.98 -15.67
N ASN A 261 4.58 -26.97 -14.57
CA ASN A 261 5.82 -26.19 -14.41
C ASN A 261 5.64 -24.68 -14.65
N ILE A 262 4.48 -24.13 -14.38
CA ILE A 262 4.19 -22.70 -14.43
C ILE A 262 4.24 -22.17 -13.00
N ARG A 263 5.28 -21.37 -12.71
CA ARG A 263 5.55 -20.85 -11.36
C ARG A 263 5.67 -19.32 -11.33
N TRP A 264 5.05 -18.65 -12.27
CA TRP A 264 5.05 -17.21 -12.35
C TRP A 264 3.79 -16.66 -11.68
N VAL A 265 3.98 -15.98 -10.57
CA VAL A 265 2.89 -15.41 -9.78
C VAL A 265 2.54 -13.99 -10.26
N ASN A 266 1.25 -13.66 -10.27
CA ASN A 266 0.79 -12.30 -10.50
C ASN A 266 0.92 -11.49 -9.21
N ILE A 267 1.46 -10.26 -9.31
CA ILE A 267 1.72 -9.44 -8.13
C ILE A 267 0.44 -9.07 -7.36
N ILE A 268 -0.68 -8.85 -8.02
CA ILE A 268 -1.95 -8.51 -7.36
C ILE A 268 -2.55 -9.75 -6.72
N ALA A 269 -2.79 -10.80 -7.50
CA ALA A 269 -3.57 -11.96 -7.07
C ALA A 269 -2.82 -12.86 -6.09
N ASP A 270 -1.51 -13.05 -6.29
CA ASP A 270 -0.73 -14.04 -5.55
C ASP A 270 0.19 -13.43 -4.49
N MET A 271 0.35 -12.10 -4.48
CA MET A 271 1.20 -11.43 -3.48
C MET A 271 0.46 -10.35 -2.70
N LEU A 272 -0.06 -9.31 -3.35
CA LEU A 272 -0.63 -8.17 -2.63
C LEU A 272 -1.98 -8.49 -1.98
N LEU A 273 -2.74 -9.40 -2.57
CA LEU A 273 -4.02 -9.83 -2.02
C LEU A 273 -3.86 -10.77 -0.82
N PRO A 274 -3.06 -11.87 -0.89
CA PRO A 274 -2.90 -12.80 0.23
C PRO A 274 -1.91 -12.30 1.28
N GLN A 275 -0.83 -11.64 0.89
CA GLN A 275 0.26 -11.26 1.78
C GLN A 275 0.14 -9.82 2.26
N ARG A 276 -0.61 -9.63 3.33
CA ARG A 276 -0.86 -8.34 3.94
C ARG A 276 0.42 -7.56 4.26
N ALA A 277 1.41 -8.20 4.88
CA ALA A 277 2.67 -7.57 5.23
C ALA A 277 3.42 -7.05 3.99
N THR A 278 3.39 -7.78 2.88
CA THR A 278 3.96 -7.35 1.60
C THR A 278 3.26 -6.12 1.06
N LEU A 279 1.93 -6.07 1.11
CA LEU A 279 1.15 -4.93 0.65
C LEU A 279 1.52 -3.64 1.40
N PHE A 280 1.54 -3.68 2.73
CA PHE A 280 1.94 -2.53 3.56
C PHE A 280 3.41 -2.18 3.40
N GLY A 281 4.27 -3.20 3.30
CA GLY A 281 5.68 -3.03 3.04
C GLY A 281 5.95 -2.32 1.72
N TYR A 282 5.25 -2.68 0.65
CA TYR A 282 5.40 -2.02 -0.65
C TYR A 282 4.87 -0.59 -0.65
N ALA A 283 3.80 -0.31 0.09
CA ALA A 283 3.29 1.05 0.24
C ALA A 283 4.37 2.01 0.80
N VAL A 284 5.07 1.57 1.85
CA VAL A 284 6.14 2.34 2.48
C VAL A 284 7.41 2.33 1.61
N LEU A 285 7.81 1.16 1.10
CA LEU A 285 9.00 0.97 0.29
C LEU A 285 8.98 1.84 -0.97
N PHE A 286 7.89 1.82 -1.72
CA PHE A 286 7.80 2.59 -2.96
C PHE A 286 7.84 4.09 -2.71
N CYS A 287 7.22 4.56 -1.63
CA CYS A 287 7.33 5.96 -1.23
C CYS A 287 8.77 6.33 -0.84
N ALA A 288 9.46 5.48 -0.08
CA ALA A 288 10.85 5.70 0.34
C ALA A 288 11.81 5.68 -0.87
N ILE A 289 11.67 4.71 -1.78
CA ILE A 289 12.47 4.65 -3.02
C ILE A 289 12.21 5.89 -3.89
N TRP A 290 10.96 6.29 -4.04
CA TRP A 290 10.63 7.47 -4.83
C TRP A 290 11.26 8.74 -4.26
N LEU A 291 11.22 8.95 -2.92
CA LEU A 291 11.90 10.06 -2.25
C LEU A 291 13.43 9.98 -2.45
N LEU A 292 14.00 8.79 -2.32
CA LEU A 292 15.42 8.56 -2.53
C LEU A 292 15.85 8.90 -3.98
N LEU A 293 15.06 8.47 -4.96
CA LEU A 293 15.31 8.79 -6.37
C LEU A 293 15.21 10.29 -6.64
N ARG A 294 14.28 11.01 -6.04
CA ARG A 294 14.20 12.48 -6.11
C ARG A 294 15.43 13.15 -5.51
N ALA A 295 15.85 12.67 -4.33
CA ALA A 295 17.05 13.19 -3.69
C ALA A 295 18.31 13.03 -4.56
N ILE A 296 18.47 11.86 -5.19
CA ILE A 296 19.67 11.54 -5.99
C ILE A 296 19.60 12.14 -7.40
N ARG A 297 18.48 11.94 -8.11
CA ARG A 297 18.37 12.32 -9.53
C ARG A 297 18.03 13.79 -9.74
N ASN A 298 17.15 14.32 -8.89
CA ASN A 298 16.70 15.71 -9.01
C ASN A 298 17.51 16.66 -8.14
N GLY A 299 18.37 16.14 -7.24
CA GLY A 299 19.15 16.96 -6.30
C GLY A 299 18.36 17.51 -5.12
N GLU A 300 17.16 16.98 -4.86
CA GLU A 300 16.26 17.40 -3.78
C GLU A 300 16.70 16.78 -2.45
N LYS A 301 17.78 17.30 -1.86
CA LYS A 301 18.43 16.75 -0.67
C LYS A 301 17.51 16.63 0.55
N GLU A 302 16.50 17.45 0.65
CA GLU A 302 15.45 17.41 1.68
C GLU A 302 14.66 16.12 1.68
N CYS A 303 14.64 15.38 0.57
CA CYS A 303 13.98 14.08 0.46
C CYS A 303 14.74 12.93 1.15
N PHE A 304 16.03 13.09 1.49
CA PHE A 304 16.80 12.04 2.18
C PHE A 304 16.24 11.72 3.57
N LEU A 305 15.94 12.77 4.35
CA LEU A 305 15.45 12.57 5.71
C LEU A 305 14.12 11.81 5.76
N PRO A 306 13.05 12.21 5.06
CA PRO A 306 11.80 11.46 5.05
C PRO A 306 11.95 10.05 4.43
N ALA A 307 12.81 9.87 3.42
CA ALA A 307 13.12 8.55 2.89
C ALA A 307 13.73 7.62 3.96
N GLY A 308 14.72 8.12 4.70
CA GLY A 308 15.35 7.38 5.80
C GLY A 308 14.39 7.07 6.95
N ILE A 309 13.54 8.02 7.34
CA ILE A 309 12.50 7.80 8.37
C ILE A 309 11.55 6.68 7.93
N LEU A 310 11.01 6.75 6.71
CA LEU A 310 10.12 5.71 6.19
C LEU A 310 10.81 4.35 6.11
N ALA A 311 12.04 4.29 5.59
CA ALA A 311 12.82 3.06 5.55
C ALA A 311 13.02 2.46 6.95
N GLY A 312 13.32 3.31 7.96
CA GLY A 312 13.50 2.88 9.35
C GLY A 312 12.25 2.31 10.01
N THR A 313 11.07 2.54 9.46
CA THR A 313 9.81 1.95 9.98
C THR A 313 9.52 0.54 9.45
N LEU A 314 10.16 0.13 8.35
CA LEU A 314 9.90 -1.13 7.66
C LEU A 314 10.18 -2.41 8.46
N PRO A 315 11.20 -2.50 9.36
CA PRO A 315 11.50 -3.75 10.05
C PRO A 315 10.30 -4.38 10.75
N MET A 316 9.42 -3.56 11.34
CA MET A 316 8.22 -4.01 12.06
C MET A 316 6.95 -4.08 11.18
N ILE A 317 7.05 -3.65 9.92
CA ILE A 317 5.95 -3.70 8.94
C ILE A 317 6.20 -4.85 7.96
N HIS A 318 7.40 -4.89 7.33
CA HIS A 318 7.78 -5.91 6.36
C HIS A 318 9.31 -5.98 6.21
N THR A 319 9.92 -6.94 6.85
CA THR A 319 11.39 -7.09 6.92
C THR A 319 12.05 -7.23 5.53
N HIS A 320 11.40 -7.92 4.58
CA HIS A 320 11.96 -8.07 3.23
C HIS A 320 12.06 -6.72 2.50
N SER A 321 11.08 -5.83 2.67
CA SER A 321 11.15 -4.47 2.12
C SER A 321 12.27 -3.64 2.76
N PHE A 322 12.52 -3.85 4.06
CA PHE A 322 13.64 -3.20 4.72
C PHE A 322 14.98 -3.67 4.16
N VAL A 323 15.16 -4.98 4.01
CA VAL A 323 16.39 -5.53 3.41
C VAL A 323 16.56 -5.03 1.97
N ALA A 324 15.48 -4.98 1.19
CA ALA A 324 15.53 -4.49 -0.19
C ALA A 324 16.04 -3.05 -0.29
N ILE A 325 15.56 -2.14 0.58
CA ILE A 325 16.00 -0.73 0.54
C ILE A 325 17.41 -0.54 1.10
N LEU A 326 17.89 -1.46 1.95
CA LEU A 326 19.29 -1.43 2.41
C LEU A 326 20.30 -1.84 1.35
N ILE A 327 19.87 -2.65 0.37
CA ILE A 327 20.71 -3.10 -0.74
C ILE A 327 20.78 -2.06 -1.86
N LEU A 328 19.74 -1.24 -1.99
CA LEU A 328 19.67 -0.17 -3.00
C LEU A 328 20.55 1.03 -2.66
#